data_52c83d2564322a4188be6492242a1c55
#
_entry.id   52c83d2564322a4188be6492242a1c55
#
_cell.length_a   1.000
_cell.length_b   1.000
_cell.length_c   1.000
_cell.angle_alpha   90.00
_cell.angle_beta   90.00
_cell.angle_gamma   90.00
#
_symmetry.space_group_name_H-M   'P 1'
#
loop_
_entity.id
_entity.type
_entity.pdbx_description
1 polymer ?
#
loop_
_entity_poly.entity_id
_entity_poly.type
_entity_poly.pdbx_seq_one_letter_code
_entity_poly.pdbx_strand_id
1 'polypeptide(L)'
;MIPVISSSADNAELTTAEPGPGSFDLMTSTRNDEPIRRRIALIAHDHKKSDLRDWARFNRGLLAQHDLCATGTTGRLLGDELDLPVTCFRSGPLGGDQQIGARIADGDIDLLIFFWDPLEPQPHDPDVKALLRLAMVWNIPVACNLASADFLISSPLMNHGYHRREPDYGSGAAKPARAA
;
A
#
# COMPACT_ATOMS: atom_id res chain seq x y z
N MET A 1 -43.08 -47.07 5.57
CA MET A 1 -41.95 -47.75 6.26
C MET A 1 -40.68 -47.16 5.68
N ILE A 2 -40.07 -46.23 6.44
CA ILE A 2 -38.90 -45.44 6.00
C ILE A 2 -37.71 -46.01 6.77
N PRO A 3 -36.60 -46.37 6.14
CA PRO A 3 -35.44 -46.88 6.87
C PRO A 3 -34.67 -45.74 7.53
N VAL A 4 -34.35 -45.94 8.78
CA VAL A 4 -33.48 -45.12 9.62
C VAL A 4 -32.03 -45.31 9.16
N ILE A 5 -31.35 -44.21 8.78
CA ILE A 5 -29.93 -44.23 8.49
C ILE A 5 -29.17 -43.93 9.77
N SER A 6 -28.35 -44.87 10.20
CA SER A 6 -27.42 -44.80 11.32
C SER A 6 -26.29 -43.83 10.99
N SER A 7 -26.11 -42.85 11.85
CA SER A 7 -24.97 -41.89 11.84
C SER A 7 -23.74 -42.59 12.45
N SER A 8 -22.75 -42.89 11.65
CA SER A 8 -21.38 -43.09 12.13
C SER A 8 -20.60 -41.79 11.99
N ALA A 9 -20.23 -41.24 13.12
CA ALA A 9 -19.37 -40.07 13.21
C ALA A 9 -17.93 -40.49 12.92
N ASP A 10 -17.46 -40.22 11.70
CA ASP A 10 -16.03 -40.23 11.40
C ASP A 10 -15.42 -38.90 11.92
N ASN A 11 -14.61 -39.03 12.96
CA ASN A 11 -13.72 -37.96 13.45
C ASN A 11 -12.63 -37.74 12.39
N ALA A 12 -12.87 -36.79 11.48
CA ALA A 12 -11.81 -36.26 10.65
C ALA A 12 -10.95 -35.35 11.53
N GLU A 13 -9.74 -35.80 11.83
CA GLU A 13 -8.69 -34.94 12.39
C GLU A 13 -8.49 -33.72 11.47
N LEU A 14 -8.86 -32.54 11.97
CA LEU A 14 -8.50 -31.27 11.34
C LEU A 14 -6.99 -31.09 11.45
N THR A 15 -6.29 -31.55 10.41
CA THR A 15 -4.88 -31.18 10.23
C THR A 15 -4.81 -29.66 10.08
N THR A 16 -4.33 -28.98 11.12
CA THR A 16 -4.03 -27.56 11.07
C THR A 16 -2.86 -27.34 10.12
N ALA A 17 -3.17 -27.03 8.86
CA ALA A 17 -2.15 -26.60 7.90
C ALA A 17 -1.55 -25.31 8.42
N GLU A 18 -0.22 -25.25 8.55
CA GLU A 18 0.52 -24.03 8.85
C GLU A 18 0.16 -22.96 7.80
N PRO A 19 -0.15 -21.72 8.21
CA PRO A 19 -0.47 -20.66 7.26
C PRO A 19 0.75 -20.35 6.40
N GLY A 20 0.59 -20.44 5.08
CA GLY A 20 1.65 -20.12 4.12
C GLY A 20 2.09 -18.65 4.22
N PRO A 21 3.31 -18.32 3.75
CA PRO A 21 3.82 -16.95 3.78
C PRO A 21 2.90 -16.01 2.97
N GLY A 22 2.37 -14.98 3.63
CA GLY A 22 1.40 -14.03 3.06
C GLY A 22 -0.05 -14.29 3.48
N SER A 23 -0.32 -15.23 4.39
CA SER A 23 -1.64 -15.41 5.00
C SER A 23 -1.82 -14.46 6.18
N PHE A 24 -3.04 -14.00 6.35
CA PHE A 24 -3.46 -13.15 7.47
C PHE A 24 -3.87 -14.05 8.65
N ASP A 25 -3.13 -13.99 9.75
CA ASP A 25 -3.50 -14.68 10.98
C ASP A 25 -4.36 -13.77 11.85
N LEU A 26 -5.66 -14.00 11.83
CA LEU A 26 -6.64 -13.28 12.66
C LEU A 26 -6.60 -13.67 14.14
N MET A 27 -5.85 -14.73 14.52
CA MET A 27 -6.07 -15.39 15.81
C MET A 27 -4.96 -15.21 16.86
N THR A 28 -3.82 -14.58 16.56
CA THR A 28 -2.69 -14.58 17.50
C THR A 28 -1.99 -13.24 17.75
N SER A 29 -2.69 -12.10 17.64
CA SER A 29 -2.07 -10.83 18.00
C SER A 29 -2.38 -10.42 19.44
N THR A 30 -1.72 -11.05 20.41
CA THR A 30 -1.47 -10.49 21.75
C THR A 30 -0.02 -10.00 21.82
N ARG A 31 0.40 -9.15 20.90
CA ARG A 31 1.70 -8.49 21.00
C ARG A 31 1.56 -7.02 20.62
N ASN A 32 1.76 -6.14 21.61
CA ASN A 32 1.94 -4.69 21.53
C ASN A 32 0.99 -3.97 20.55
N ASP A 33 -0.11 -3.45 21.08
CA ASP A 33 -1.11 -2.63 20.39
C ASP A 33 -0.59 -1.21 20.04
N GLU A 34 0.67 -1.05 19.65
CA GLU A 34 1.09 0.20 19.05
C GLU A 34 0.54 0.28 17.62
N PRO A 35 -0.16 1.36 17.27
CA PRO A 35 -0.71 1.51 15.93
C PRO A 35 0.43 1.50 14.90
N ILE A 36 0.34 0.61 13.93
CA ILE A 36 1.35 0.47 12.87
C ILE A 36 1.28 1.69 11.97
N ARG A 37 2.35 2.49 11.92
CA ARG A 37 2.50 3.56 10.95
C ARG A 37 2.99 3.01 9.61
N ARG A 38 2.21 3.24 8.55
CA ARG A 38 2.58 2.92 7.17
C ARG A 38 3.16 4.16 6.49
N ARG A 39 4.11 3.98 5.60
CA ARG A 39 4.65 5.05 4.75
C ARG A 39 3.92 5.02 3.42
N ILE A 40 3.06 6.01 3.21
CA ILE A 40 2.12 6.09 2.09
C ILE A 40 2.61 7.15 1.09
N ALA A 41 2.86 6.74 -0.15
CA ALA A 41 3.15 7.66 -1.24
C ALA A 41 1.84 8.06 -1.95
N LEU A 42 1.62 9.38 -2.09
CA LEU A 42 0.45 9.98 -2.72
C LEU A 42 0.86 10.72 -3.99
N ILE A 43 0.34 10.27 -5.13
CA ILE A 43 0.63 10.86 -6.45
C ILE A 43 -0.68 11.10 -7.18
N ALA A 44 -0.75 12.16 -7.96
CA ALA A 44 -1.85 12.39 -8.90
C ALA A 44 -1.36 13.13 -10.13
N HIS A 45 -1.86 12.75 -11.30
CA HIS A 45 -1.79 13.57 -12.50
C HIS A 45 -2.59 14.86 -12.34
N ASP A 46 -2.31 15.88 -13.14
CA ASP A 46 -2.89 17.22 -12.94
C ASP A 46 -4.41 17.22 -12.92
N HIS A 47 -5.06 16.51 -13.83
CA HIS A 47 -6.53 16.40 -13.89
C HIS A 47 -7.11 15.51 -12.77
N LYS A 48 -6.28 14.78 -12.01
CA LYS A 48 -6.69 13.91 -10.91
C LYS A 48 -6.37 14.48 -9.52
N LYS A 49 -5.76 15.66 -9.46
CA LYS A 49 -5.39 16.28 -8.17
C LYS A 49 -6.60 16.66 -7.33
N SER A 50 -7.69 17.12 -7.97
CA SER A 50 -8.94 17.39 -7.26
C SER A 50 -9.52 16.12 -6.62
N ASP A 51 -9.54 15.03 -7.39
CA ASP A 51 -10.07 13.75 -6.91
C ASP A 51 -9.24 13.24 -5.71
N LEU A 52 -7.90 13.30 -5.82
CA LEU A 52 -7.01 12.91 -4.72
C LEU A 52 -7.15 13.82 -3.50
N ARG A 53 -7.27 15.14 -3.68
CA ARG A 53 -7.50 16.10 -2.60
C ARG A 53 -8.77 15.78 -1.84
N ASP A 54 -9.89 15.62 -2.56
CA ASP A 54 -11.20 15.40 -1.96
C ASP A 54 -11.25 14.03 -1.25
N TRP A 55 -10.63 13.01 -1.83
CA TRP A 55 -10.43 11.72 -1.21
C TRP A 55 -9.57 11.80 0.07
N ALA A 56 -8.46 12.51 0.02
CA ALA A 56 -7.55 12.66 1.15
C ALA A 56 -8.20 13.44 2.30
N ARG A 57 -8.99 14.47 1.98
CA ARG A 57 -9.78 15.23 2.95
C ARG A 57 -10.80 14.35 3.67
N PHE A 58 -11.54 13.52 2.93
CA PHE A 58 -12.48 12.57 3.51
C PHE A 58 -11.77 11.56 4.44
N ASN A 59 -10.60 11.10 4.04
CA ASN A 59 -9.82 10.10 4.78
C ASN A 59 -8.76 10.70 5.72
N ARG A 60 -8.82 12.02 6.02
CA ARG A 60 -7.81 12.72 6.82
C ARG A 60 -7.50 12.03 8.14
N GLY A 61 -8.52 11.55 8.85
CA GLY A 61 -8.36 10.89 10.15
C GLY A 61 -7.56 9.58 10.07
N LEU A 62 -7.71 8.83 8.97
CA LEU A 62 -6.94 7.61 8.72
C LEU A 62 -5.51 7.96 8.29
N LEU A 63 -5.37 8.91 7.35
CA LEU A 63 -4.06 9.35 6.85
C LEU A 63 -3.16 9.94 7.94
N ALA A 64 -3.73 10.63 8.93
CA ALA A 64 -2.99 11.20 10.06
C ALA A 64 -2.28 10.15 10.94
N GLN A 65 -2.69 8.88 10.84
CA GLN A 65 -2.07 7.76 11.57
C GLN A 65 -0.82 7.21 10.85
N HIS A 66 -0.49 7.73 9.67
CA HIS A 66 0.56 7.22 8.80
C HIS A 66 1.57 8.30 8.42
N ASP A 67 2.71 7.90 7.87
CA ASP A 67 3.73 8.80 7.36
C ASP A 67 3.47 9.04 5.87
N LEU A 68 3.23 10.30 5.51
CA LEU A 68 2.83 10.66 4.16
C LEU A 68 4.00 11.24 3.36
N CYS A 69 4.14 10.81 2.12
CA CYS A 69 5.00 11.46 1.15
C CYS A 69 4.25 11.64 -0.19
N ALA A 70 4.68 12.59 -1.00
CA ALA A 70 4.02 12.88 -2.27
C ALA A 70 4.97 13.56 -3.27
N THR A 71 4.61 13.54 -4.56
CA THR A 71 5.29 14.36 -5.57
C THR A 71 4.99 15.85 -5.38
N GLY A 72 5.93 16.71 -5.72
CA GLY A 72 6.05 18.10 -5.30
C GLY A 72 4.78 18.95 -5.27
N THR A 73 4.06 19.06 -6.38
CA THR A 73 2.82 19.88 -6.42
C THR A 73 1.68 19.22 -5.66
N THR A 74 1.57 17.89 -5.74
CA THR A 74 0.59 17.10 -4.98
C THR A 74 0.85 17.21 -3.48
N GLY A 75 2.12 17.09 -3.06
CA GLY A 75 2.48 17.15 -1.64
C GLY A 75 2.18 18.50 -1.00
N ARG A 76 2.46 19.61 -1.70
CA ARG A 76 2.09 20.94 -1.21
C ARG A 76 0.58 21.09 -1.08
N LEU A 77 -0.16 20.72 -2.14
CA LEU A 77 -1.63 20.77 -2.11
C LEU A 77 -2.21 19.98 -0.92
N LEU A 78 -1.70 18.77 -0.67
CA LEU A 78 -2.20 17.94 0.41
C LEU A 78 -1.76 18.44 1.78
N GLY A 79 -0.51 18.92 1.94
CA GLY A 79 -0.03 19.49 3.18
C GLY A 79 -0.85 20.70 3.63
N ASP A 80 -1.13 21.62 2.71
CA ASP A 80 -1.94 22.80 2.97
C ASP A 80 -3.40 22.46 3.28
N GLU A 81 -3.99 21.52 2.53
CA GLU A 81 -5.40 21.15 2.67
C GLU A 81 -5.69 20.31 3.92
N LEU A 82 -4.78 19.39 4.27
CA LEU A 82 -5.00 18.43 5.34
C LEU A 82 -4.49 18.90 6.70
N ASP A 83 -3.64 19.93 6.71
CA ASP A 83 -2.86 20.29 7.91
C ASP A 83 -2.15 19.05 8.51
N LEU A 84 -1.48 18.30 7.65
CA LEU A 84 -0.69 17.12 8.01
C LEU A 84 0.73 17.24 7.45
N PRO A 85 1.73 16.69 8.15
CA PRO A 85 3.09 16.64 7.62
C PRO A 85 3.14 15.72 6.40
N VAL A 86 3.49 16.27 5.23
CA VAL A 86 3.70 15.52 3.99
C VAL A 86 5.12 15.77 3.49
N THR A 87 5.93 14.72 3.39
CA THR A 87 7.26 14.81 2.78
C THR A 87 7.13 15.01 1.28
N CYS A 88 7.55 16.16 0.77
CA CYS A 88 7.44 16.50 -0.65
C CYS A 88 8.71 16.12 -1.41
N PHE A 89 8.56 15.29 -2.44
CA PHE A 89 9.58 15.03 -3.45
C PHE A 89 9.48 16.06 -4.59
N ARG A 90 10.26 15.88 -5.67
CA ARG A 90 10.12 16.69 -6.89
C ARG A 90 8.78 16.36 -7.57
N SER A 91 8.33 17.22 -8.49
CA SER A 91 7.20 16.86 -9.36
C SER A 91 7.57 15.72 -10.30
N GLY A 92 6.58 14.95 -10.78
CA GLY A 92 6.78 13.78 -11.66
C GLY A 92 7.76 14.08 -12.79
N PRO A 93 7.47 15.07 -13.68
CA PRO A 93 8.35 15.43 -14.82
C PRO A 93 9.77 15.86 -14.44
N LEU A 94 10.01 16.22 -13.18
CA LEU A 94 11.32 16.60 -12.65
C LEU A 94 12.01 15.48 -11.84
N GLY A 95 11.55 14.24 -12.00
CA GLY A 95 12.15 13.07 -11.37
C GLY A 95 11.51 12.68 -10.03
N GLY A 96 10.32 13.19 -9.71
CA GLY A 96 9.60 12.80 -8.48
C GLY A 96 9.22 11.33 -8.46
N ASP A 97 8.81 10.79 -9.61
CA ASP A 97 8.43 9.38 -9.75
C ASP A 97 9.62 8.46 -9.52
N GLN A 98 10.82 8.85 -10.01
CA GLN A 98 12.06 8.12 -9.76
C GLN A 98 12.47 8.16 -8.29
N GLN A 99 12.29 9.31 -7.61
CA GLN A 99 12.57 9.42 -6.18
C GLN A 99 11.67 8.49 -5.36
N ILE A 100 10.38 8.42 -5.68
CA ILE A 100 9.44 7.49 -5.04
C ILE A 100 9.79 6.05 -5.39
N GLY A 101 10.12 5.76 -6.65
CA GLY A 101 10.54 4.43 -7.08
C GLY A 101 11.79 3.92 -6.36
N ALA A 102 12.79 4.78 -6.14
CA ALA A 102 13.96 4.45 -5.34
C ALA A 102 13.58 4.11 -3.89
N ARG A 103 12.70 4.91 -3.26
CA ARG A 103 12.21 4.64 -1.90
C ARG A 103 11.40 3.34 -1.79
N ILE A 104 10.68 2.96 -2.85
CA ILE A 104 10.02 1.65 -2.92
C ILE A 104 11.07 0.53 -2.92
N ALA A 105 12.12 0.66 -3.73
CA ALA A 105 13.20 -0.32 -3.81
C ALA A 105 13.99 -0.45 -2.50
N ASP A 106 14.19 0.66 -1.80
CA ASP A 106 14.85 0.71 -0.48
C ASP A 106 13.95 0.16 0.64
N GLY A 107 12.68 -0.12 0.35
CA GLY A 107 11.70 -0.58 1.33
C GLY A 107 11.18 0.53 2.24
N ASP A 108 11.31 1.79 1.85
CA ASP A 108 10.88 2.99 2.59
C ASP A 108 9.45 3.43 2.27
N ILE A 109 8.73 2.72 1.41
CA ILE A 109 7.32 2.94 1.10
C ILE A 109 6.57 1.63 1.24
N ASP A 110 5.45 1.68 1.94
CA ASP A 110 4.62 0.51 2.25
C ASP A 110 3.37 0.43 1.37
N LEU A 111 2.92 1.57 0.80
CA LEU A 111 1.71 1.70 0.00
C LEU A 111 1.85 2.83 -1.02
N LEU A 112 1.38 2.61 -2.24
CA LEU A 112 1.33 3.61 -3.30
C LEU A 112 -0.13 3.91 -3.66
N ILE A 113 -0.56 5.17 -3.52
CA ILE A 113 -1.83 5.68 -4.04
C ILE A 113 -1.49 6.66 -5.15
N PHE A 114 -1.79 6.27 -6.38
CA PHE A 114 -1.47 7.03 -7.58
C PHE A 114 -2.73 7.24 -8.43
N PHE A 115 -3.37 8.40 -8.30
CA PHE A 115 -4.51 8.74 -9.16
C PHE A 115 -4.02 9.09 -10.55
N TRP A 116 -3.89 8.03 -11.35
CA TRP A 116 -3.41 8.08 -12.72
C TRP A 116 -4.52 8.48 -13.68
N ASP A 117 -4.20 9.37 -14.63
CA ASP A 117 -5.06 9.67 -15.78
C ASP A 117 -4.54 8.91 -17.03
N PRO A 118 -5.18 7.79 -17.40
CA PRO A 118 -4.72 6.98 -18.53
C PRO A 118 -5.07 7.58 -19.91
N LEU A 119 -5.91 8.62 -19.93
CA LEU A 119 -6.38 9.26 -21.16
C LEU A 119 -5.57 10.54 -21.51
N GLU A 120 -4.76 11.03 -20.58
CA GLU A 120 -3.91 12.18 -20.80
C GLU A 120 -2.45 11.74 -21.03
N PRO A 121 -1.92 11.90 -22.27
CA PRO A 121 -0.53 11.62 -22.53
C PRO A 121 0.39 12.50 -21.70
N GLN A 122 1.31 11.90 -20.97
CA GLN A 122 2.30 12.62 -20.18
C GLN A 122 3.69 12.49 -20.81
N PRO A 123 4.51 13.55 -20.84
CA PRO A 123 5.86 13.49 -21.37
C PRO A 123 6.76 12.51 -20.58
N HIS A 124 6.35 12.13 -19.37
CA HIS A 124 7.04 11.18 -18.49
C HIS A 124 6.30 9.84 -18.31
N ASP A 125 5.44 9.45 -19.23
CA ASP A 125 4.78 8.13 -19.23
C ASP A 125 5.73 6.94 -18.98
N PRO A 126 6.97 6.93 -19.52
CA PRO A 126 7.93 5.87 -19.17
C PRO A 126 8.25 5.79 -17.68
N ASP A 127 8.29 6.93 -16.99
CA ASP A 127 8.59 6.99 -15.56
C ASP A 127 7.43 6.46 -14.73
N VAL A 128 6.20 6.76 -15.13
CA VAL A 128 4.97 6.19 -14.54
C VAL A 128 4.99 4.66 -14.64
N LYS A 129 5.30 4.12 -15.82
CA LYS A 129 5.41 2.67 -16.03
C LYS A 129 6.53 2.07 -15.20
N ALA A 130 7.68 2.75 -15.08
CA ALA A 130 8.78 2.32 -14.25
C ALA A 130 8.42 2.28 -12.77
N LEU A 131 7.71 3.30 -12.27
CA LEU A 131 7.21 3.36 -10.89
C LEU A 131 6.26 2.21 -10.58
N LEU A 132 5.24 2.00 -11.42
CA LEU A 132 4.28 0.91 -11.24
C LEU A 132 4.97 -0.47 -11.29
N ARG A 133 5.94 -0.65 -12.21
CA ARG A 133 6.75 -1.87 -12.27
C ARG A 133 7.50 -2.11 -10.96
N LEU A 134 8.13 -1.09 -10.37
CA LEU A 134 8.82 -1.22 -9.10
C LEU A 134 7.86 -1.60 -7.97
N ALA A 135 6.68 -1.00 -7.92
CA ALA A 135 5.67 -1.36 -6.94
C ALA A 135 5.25 -2.85 -7.04
N MET A 136 5.11 -3.38 -8.27
CA MET A 136 4.83 -4.81 -8.49
C MET A 136 6.01 -5.69 -8.12
N VAL A 137 7.23 -5.31 -8.51
CA VAL A 137 8.47 -6.04 -8.19
C VAL A 137 8.63 -6.18 -6.69
N TRP A 138 8.41 -5.12 -5.91
CA TRP A 138 8.55 -5.11 -4.46
C TRP A 138 7.27 -5.49 -3.70
N ASN A 139 6.24 -5.95 -4.42
CA ASN A 139 4.98 -6.43 -3.86
C ASN A 139 4.36 -5.47 -2.85
N ILE A 140 4.36 -4.15 -3.16
CA ILE A 140 3.61 -3.18 -2.36
C ILE A 140 2.19 -3.00 -2.91
N PRO A 141 1.19 -2.80 -2.06
CA PRO A 141 -0.17 -2.48 -2.51
C PRO A 141 -0.20 -1.17 -3.31
N VAL A 142 -0.96 -1.17 -4.41
CA VAL A 142 -1.11 0.00 -5.28
C VAL A 142 -2.57 0.27 -5.57
N ALA A 143 -2.98 1.54 -5.45
CA ALA A 143 -4.26 2.03 -5.94
C ALA A 143 -4.03 3.03 -7.08
N CYS A 144 -4.54 2.72 -8.27
CA CYS A 144 -4.45 3.63 -9.42
C CYS A 144 -5.72 4.46 -9.66
N ASN A 145 -6.73 4.33 -8.80
CA ASN A 145 -7.99 5.07 -8.87
C ASN A 145 -8.62 5.18 -7.48
N LEU A 146 -9.68 6.00 -7.40
CA LEU A 146 -10.40 6.28 -6.17
C LEU A 146 -10.98 5.01 -5.52
N ALA A 147 -11.66 4.15 -6.27
CA ALA A 147 -12.27 2.95 -5.72
C ALA A 147 -11.23 2.01 -5.07
N SER A 148 -10.09 1.77 -5.74
CA SER A 148 -9.00 0.97 -5.16
C SER A 148 -8.40 1.62 -3.92
N ALA A 149 -8.29 2.95 -3.89
CA ALA A 149 -7.80 3.69 -2.73
C ALA A 149 -8.74 3.54 -1.53
N ASP A 150 -10.06 3.57 -1.75
CA ASP A 150 -11.06 3.34 -0.71
C ASP A 150 -10.93 1.95 -0.09
N PHE A 151 -10.81 0.91 -0.91
CA PHE A 151 -10.61 -0.45 -0.43
C PHE A 151 -9.30 -0.60 0.36
N LEU A 152 -8.21 0.01 -0.11
CA LEU A 152 -6.92 -0.09 0.56
C LEU A 152 -6.94 0.63 1.91
N ILE A 153 -7.39 1.89 1.96
CA ILE A 153 -7.34 2.69 3.20
C ILE A 153 -8.31 2.16 4.28
N SER A 154 -9.42 1.54 3.87
CA SER A 154 -10.41 0.93 4.76
C SER A 154 -10.06 -0.50 5.20
N SER A 155 -9.00 -1.07 4.63
CA SER A 155 -8.60 -2.44 4.93
C SER A 155 -8.13 -2.58 6.38
N PRO A 156 -8.57 -3.62 7.12
CA PRO A 156 -8.02 -3.94 8.43
C PRO A 156 -6.50 -4.15 8.43
N LEU A 157 -5.92 -4.54 7.27
CA LEU A 157 -4.49 -4.74 7.10
C LEU A 157 -3.66 -3.44 7.23
N MET A 158 -4.29 -2.28 7.17
CA MET A 158 -3.63 -1.00 7.40
C MET A 158 -3.11 -0.88 8.83
N ASN A 159 -3.90 -1.36 9.81
CA ASN A 159 -3.65 -1.17 11.23
C ASN A 159 -3.13 -2.43 11.93
N HIS A 160 -3.09 -3.57 11.24
CA HIS A 160 -2.60 -4.83 11.79
C HIS A 160 -1.25 -5.23 11.21
N GLY A 161 -0.52 -6.12 11.91
CA GLY A 161 0.81 -6.59 11.56
C GLY A 161 0.88 -7.43 10.27
N TYR A 162 0.39 -6.89 9.16
CA TYR A 162 0.52 -7.53 7.87
C TYR A 162 1.95 -7.45 7.36
N HIS A 163 2.59 -8.60 7.18
CA HIS A 163 3.90 -8.74 6.56
C HIS A 163 3.73 -9.19 5.11
N ARG A 164 3.97 -8.28 4.16
CA ARG A 164 3.95 -8.65 2.74
C ARG A 164 5.08 -9.65 2.46
N ARG A 165 4.81 -10.61 1.58
CA ARG A 165 5.86 -11.48 1.06
C ARG A 165 6.84 -10.65 0.24
N GLU A 166 8.07 -10.56 0.70
CA GLU A 166 9.13 -9.92 -0.06
C GLU A 166 9.63 -10.86 -1.16
N PRO A 167 9.85 -10.36 -2.38
CA PRO A 167 10.39 -11.18 -3.45
C PRO A 167 11.84 -11.55 -3.15
N ASP A 168 12.19 -12.82 -3.38
CA ASP A 168 13.57 -13.30 -3.33
C ASP A 168 14.15 -13.24 -4.74
N TYR A 169 14.94 -12.21 -5.02
CA TYR A 169 15.65 -12.06 -6.29
C TYR A 169 17.10 -12.58 -6.22
N GLY A 170 17.41 -13.41 -5.22
CA GLY A 170 18.75 -13.96 -4.99
C GLY A 170 19.68 -12.99 -4.25
N SER A 171 20.80 -13.51 -3.81
CA SER A 171 21.76 -12.84 -2.92
C SER A 171 22.49 -11.61 -3.49
N GLY A 172 22.14 -11.16 -4.68
CA GLY A 172 22.68 -9.95 -5.30
C GLY A 172 22.02 -8.63 -4.86
N ALA A 173 20.87 -8.69 -4.23
CA ALA A 173 20.14 -7.53 -3.72
C ALA A 173 20.19 -7.53 -2.19
N ALA A 174 21.34 -7.16 -1.62
CA ALA A 174 21.44 -6.93 -0.19
C ALA A 174 20.45 -5.80 0.19
N LYS A 175 19.46 -6.12 1.01
CA LYS A 175 18.52 -5.14 1.55
C LYS A 175 19.29 -4.16 2.44
N PRO A 176 19.20 -2.83 2.21
CA PRO A 176 19.77 -1.89 3.16
C PRO A 176 19.10 -2.12 4.53
N ALA A 177 19.92 -2.15 5.59
CA ALA A 177 19.41 -2.28 6.94
C ALA A 177 18.44 -1.13 7.22
N ARG A 178 17.22 -1.44 7.67
CA ARG A 178 16.27 -0.41 8.14
C ARG A 178 16.96 0.40 9.24
N ALA A 179 17.08 1.70 9.03
CA ALA A 179 17.42 2.61 10.12
C ALA A 179 16.27 2.56 11.14
N ALA A 180 16.63 2.31 12.40
CA ALA A 180 15.73 2.23 13.53
C ALA A 180 15.13 3.62 13.87
#